data_99c00b350692af8535d114eb532b7afe
#
_entry.id   99c00b350692af8535d114eb532b7afe
#
_cell.length_a   1.000
_cell.length_b   1.000
_cell.length_c   1.000
_cell.angle_alpha   90.00
_cell.angle_beta   90.00
_cell.angle_gamma   90.00
#
_symmetry.space_group_name_H-M   'P 1'
#
loop_
_entity.id
_entity.type
_entity.pdbx_description
1 polymer ?
#
loop_
_entity_poly.entity_id
_entity_poly.type
_entity_poly.pdbx_seq_one_letter_code
_entity_poly.pdbx_strand_id
1 'polypeptide(L)'
;MSLAEKRRAATYLEQAYEVSERRACRVLALARSTKRRAPGGPDSALLVRIHELSEAYPRFGYRKIFDRLKGEGWQVGRETVRLLRKREGLQVPQKAPKRRRRGTSTKEAQKALYPNHAWSYDFVSDQTEDGRTLRFLTVIDECTRRGLWIECARHLTSHDVVRVLEQLVELHGAPGLVKSENGPEFVAKKVQEWLEWKQIGARFIDPGSPWQNGHNESFNSVFRDGCLNRWLFSSPLEARRIVEAWLWEYNEERPHGSLGGLAPSTFFERWEEKKEAA
;
A
#
# COMPACT_ATOMS: atom_id res chain seq x y z
N MET A 1 2.97 -40.19 6.29
CA MET A 1 4.09 -39.92 5.38
C MET A 1 3.71 -38.80 4.44
N SER A 2 4.55 -37.74 4.33
CA SER A 2 4.42 -36.71 3.34
C SER A 2 4.69 -37.23 1.92
N LEU A 3 4.29 -36.45 0.88
CA LEU A 3 4.52 -36.87 -0.51
C LEU A 3 6.04 -37.02 -0.82
N ALA A 4 6.89 -36.15 -0.24
CA ALA A 4 8.34 -36.24 -0.39
C ALA A 4 8.92 -37.51 0.26
N GLU A 5 8.42 -37.86 1.43
CA GLU A 5 8.81 -39.12 2.12
C GLU A 5 8.37 -40.33 1.34
N LYS A 6 7.12 -40.38 0.80
CA LYS A 6 6.65 -41.44 -0.05
C LYS A 6 7.51 -41.63 -1.31
N ARG A 7 7.95 -40.54 -1.95
CA ARG A 7 8.83 -40.61 -3.11
C ARG A 7 10.20 -41.20 -2.76
N ARG A 8 10.81 -40.74 -1.66
CA ARG A 8 12.09 -41.30 -1.17
C ARG A 8 11.98 -42.76 -0.82
N ALA A 9 10.91 -43.14 -0.10
CA ALA A 9 10.62 -44.51 0.25
C ALA A 9 10.41 -45.39 -0.99
N ALA A 10 9.72 -44.90 -2.03
CA ALA A 10 9.54 -45.63 -3.27
C ALA A 10 10.88 -45.89 -3.97
N THR A 11 11.74 -44.90 -4.07
CA THR A 11 13.09 -45.04 -4.65
C THR A 11 13.95 -46.02 -3.83
N TYR A 12 13.88 -45.94 -2.50
CA TYR A 12 14.58 -46.89 -1.63
C TYR A 12 14.11 -48.34 -1.84
N LEU A 13 12.80 -48.59 -1.93
CA LEU A 13 12.27 -49.92 -2.20
C LEU A 13 12.72 -50.49 -3.55
N GLU A 14 12.83 -49.69 -4.58
CA GLU A 14 13.36 -50.08 -5.87
C GLU A 14 14.83 -50.47 -5.80
N GLN A 15 15.62 -49.70 -5.11
CA GLN A 15 17.07 -49.91 -5.01
C GLN A 15 17.45 -51.05 -4.05
N ALA A 16 16.82 -51.08 -2.86
CA ALA A 16 17.18 -52.04 -1.82
C ALA A 16 16.60 -53.45 -1.99
N TYR A 17 15.43 -53.52 -2.66
CA TYR A 17 14.69 -54.78 -2.82
C TYR A 17 14.46 -55.20 -4.28
N GLU A 18 15.06 -54.48 -5.23
CA GLU A 18 14.97 -54.74 -6.67
C GLU A 18 13.54 -54.88 -7.20
N VAL A 19 12.57 -54.25 -6.53
CA VAL A 19 11.19 -54.30 -6.91
C VAL A 19 10.87 -53.27 -8.01
N SER A 20 9.91 -53.60 -8.87
CA SER A 20 9.49 -52.69 -9.93
C SER A 20 8.85 -51.42 -9.34
N GLU A 21 9.03 -50.27 -10.03
CA GLU A 21 8.40 -48.99 -9.71
C GLU A 21 6.89 -49.14 -9.45
N ARG A 22 6.20 -49.99 -10.25
CA ARG A 22 4.76 -50.26 -10.10
C ARG A 22 4.45 -50.89 -8.73
N ARG A 23 5.28 -51.81 -8.25
CA ARG A 23 5.11 -52.47 -6.96
C ARG A 23 5.43 -51.54 -5.81
N ALA A 24 6.55 -50.80 -5.87
CA ALA A 24 6.93 -49.81 -4.88
C ALA A 24 5.86 -48.71 -4.70
N CYS A 25 5.37 -48.17 -5.79
CA CYS A 25 4.31 -47.15 -5.77
C CYS A 25 2.97 -47.71 -5.22
N ARG A 26 2.63 -48.94 -5.52
CA ARG A 26 1.40 -49.58 -5.01
C ARG A 26 1.43 -49.76 -3.49
N VAL A 27 2.54 -50.26 -2.95
CA VAL A 27 2.75 -50.46 -1.49
C VAL A 27 2.61 -49.12 -0.72
N LEU A 28 3.09 -48.02 -1.28
CA LEU A 28 3.06 -46.72 -0.65
C LEU A 28 1.80 -45.90 -0.97
N ALA A 29 0.84 -46.49 -1.68
CA ALA A 29 -0.33 -45.77 -2.19
C ALA A 29 0.08 -44.43 -2.85
N LEU A 30 1.05 -44.48 -3.76
CA LEU A 30 1.60 -43.36 -4.50
C LEU A 30 1.34 -43.56 -6.00
N ALA A 31 0.69 -42.61 -6.66
CA ALA A 31 0.52 -42.68 -8.11
C ALA A 31 1.88 -42.59 -8.83
N ARG A 32 2.14 -43.43 -9.83
CA ARG A 32 3.38 -43.42 -10.61
C ARG A 32 3.65 -42.09 -11.29
N SER A 33 2.61 -41.45 -11.83
CA SER A 33 2.69 -40.11 -12.40
C SER A 33 3.18 -39.08 -11.37
N THR A 34 2.73 -39.21 -10.12
CA THR A 34 3.17 -38.35 -9.01
C THR A 34 4.61 -38.65 -8.60
N LYS A 35 5.05 -39.90 -8.63
CA LYS A 35 6.47 -40.24 -8.37
C LYS A 35 7.41 -39.65 -9.43
N ARG A 36 7.05 -39.87 -10.72
CA ARG A 36 7.85 -39.43 -11.87
C ARG A 36 7.87 -37.91 -12.09
N ARG A 37 6.85 -37.23 -11.56
CA ARG A 37 6.82 -35.76 -11.64
C ARG A 37 8.00 -35.21 -10.85
N ALA A 38 8.96 -34.64 -11.54
CA ALA A 38 10.07 -33.95 -10.88
C ALA A 38 9.51 -32.97 -9.83
N PRO A 39 10.10 -32.92 -8.62
CA PRO A 39 9.75 -31.83 -7.72
C PRO A 39 10.05 -30.54 -8.47
N GLY A 40 9.00 -29.87 -8.92
CA GLY A 40 9.15 -28.52 -9.45
C GLY A 40 9.72 -27.68 -8.32
N GLY A 41 11.02 -27.46 -8.33
CA GLY A 41 11.62 -26.43 -7.51
C GLY A 41 10.99 -25.10 -7.93
N PRO A 42 10.84 -24.14 -7.04
CA PRO A 42 10.49 -22.80 -7.46
C PRO A 42 11.55 -22.33 -8.46
N ASP A 43 11.09 -21.63 -9.49
CA ASP A 43 11.99 -20.94 -10.40
C ASP A 43 12.99 -20.11 -9.58
N SER A 44 14.28 -20.37 -9.74
CA SER A 44 15.34 -19.70 -8.99
C SER A 44 15.30 -18.18 -9.22
N ALA A 45 14.98 -17.75 -10.45
CA ALA A 45 14.83 -16.34 -10.78
C ALA A 45 13.63 -15.70 -10.03
N LEU A 46 12.51 -16.41 -9.93
CA LEU A 46 11.35 -15.95 -9.14
C LEU A 46 11.69 -15.81 -7.65
N LEU A 47 12.46 -16.75 -7.08
CA LEU A 47 12.90 -16.65 -5.68
C LEU A 47 13.78 -15.43 -5.46
N VAL A 48 14.79 -15.23 -6.30
CA VAL A 48 15.66 -14.04 -6.24
C VAL A 48 14.82 -12.78 -6.29
N ARG A 49 13.87 -12.70 -7.24
CA ARG A 49 13.01 -11.52 -7.36
C ARG A 49 12.10 -11.31 -6.15
N ILE A 50 11.58 -12.37 -5.53
CA ILE A 50 10.80 -12.29 -4.28
C ILE A 50 11.67 -11.75 -3.12
N HIS A 51 12.95 -12.14 -3.03
CA HIS A 51 13.88 -11.61 -2.02
C HIS A 51 14.15 -10.13 -2.25
N GLU A 52 14.51 -9.72 -3.47
CA GLU A 52 14.74 -8.31 -3.83
C GLU A 52 13.53 -7.42 -3.49
N LEU A 53 12.33 -7.84 -3.90
CA LEU A 53 11.10 -7.11 -3.59
C LEU A 53 10.78 -7.08 -2.09
N SER A 54 11.12 -8.13 -1.35
CA SER A 54 10.89 -8.18 0.10
C SER A 54 11.88 -7.32 0.88
N GLU A 55 13.08 -7.17 0.37
CA GLU A 55 14.12 -6.28 0.91
C GLU A 55 13.81 -4.81 0.60
N ALA A 56 13.48 -4.51 -0.66
CA ALA A 56 13.08 -3.16 -1.06
C ALA A 56 11.81 -2.68 -0.31
N TYR A 57 10.85 -3.59 -0.12
CA TYR A 57 9.56 -3.29 0.51
C TYR A 57 9.28 -4.14 1.75
N PRO A 58 10.01 -3.96 2.87
CA PRO A 58 9.94 -4.85 4.04
C PRO A 58 8.55 -4.88 4.71
N ARG A 59 7.71 -3.87 4.48
CA ARG A 59 6.33 -3.81 4.98
C ARG A 59 5.28 -4.38 4.02
N PHE A 60 5.70 -4.88 2.83
CA PHE A 60 4.76 -5.48 1.90
C PHE A 60 4.45 -6.93 2.28
N GLY A 61 3.17 -7.21 2.54
CA GLY A 61 2.68 -8.58 2.66
C GLY A 61 2.67 -9.30 1.30
N TYR A 62 2.52 -10.64 1.31
CA TYR A 62 2.54 -11.47 0.10
C TYR A 62 1.58 -11.01 -1.01
N ARG A 63 0.46 -10.35 -0.68
CA ARG A 63 -0.50 -9.84 -1.67
C ARG A 63 0.12 -8.74 -2.52
N LYS A 64 0.78 -7.77 -1.90
CA LYS A 64 1.43 -6.67 -2.61
C LYS A 64 2.65 -7.14 -3.40
N ILE A 65 3.43 -8.07 -2.86
CA ILE A 65 4.54 -8.71 -3.60
C ILE A 65 3.99 -9.46 -4.81
N PHE A 66 2.87 -10.18 -4.69
CA PHE A 66 2.20 -10.81 -5.82
C PHE A 66 1.75 -9.78 -6.87
N ASP A 67 1.11 -8.69 -6.44
CA ASP A 67 0.64 -7.64 -7.36
C ASP A 67 1.80 -6.98 -8.11
N ARG A 68 2.95 -6.76 -7.45
CA ARG A 68 4.20 -6.29 -8.09
C ARG A 68 4.71 -7.28 -9.12
N LEU A 69 4.87 -8.53 -8.74
CA LEU A 69 5.32 -9.60 -9.66
C LEU A 69 4.40 -9.73 -10.88
N LYS A 70 3.09 -9.61 -10.67
CA LYS A 70 2.12 -9.62 -11.76
C LYS A 70 2.29 -8.42 -12.68
N GLY A 71 2.53 -7.23 -12.14
CA GLY A 71 2.84 -6.01 -12.90
C GLY A 71 4.13 -6.13 -13.73
N GLU A 72 5.12 -6.86 -13.24
CA GLU A 72 6.38 -7.20 -13.94
C GLU A 72 6.21 -8.34 -14.96
N GLY A 73 5.01 -8.91 -15.12
CA GLY A 73 4.73 -9.97 -16.12
C GLY A 73 4.97 -11.41 -15.62
N TRP A 74 5.31 -11.62 -14.36
CA TRP A 74 5.51 -12.96 -13.80
C TRP A 74 4.22 -13.80 -13.81
N GLN A 75 4.30 -15.00 -14.40
CA GLN A 75 3.19 -15.96 -14.42
C GLN A 75 3.23 -16.82 -13.16
N VAL A 76 2.80 -16.26 -12.02
CA VAL A 76 2.82 -16.92 -10.71
C VAL A 76 1.48 -16.78 -10.01
N GLY A 77 1.07 -17.79 -9.25
CA GLY A 77 -0.14 -17.74 -8.44
C GLY A 77 0.09 -17.07 -7.09
N ARG A 78 -0.94 -16.38 -6.57
CA ARG A 78 -0.87 -15.69 -5.26
C ARG A 78 -0.49 -16.62 -4.12
N GLU A 79 -1.02 -17.83 -4.12
CA GLU A 79 -0.74 -18.83 -3.08
C GLU A 79 0.72 -19.32 -3.17
N THR A 80 1.26 -19.46 -4.38
CA THR A 80 2.67 -19.81 -4.59
C THR A 80 3.58 -18.74 -3.95
N VAL A 81 3.32 -17.46 -4.19
CA VAL A 81 4.08 -16.36 -3.58
C VAL A 81 3.98 -16.41 -2.05
N ARG A 82 2.78 -16.68 -1.50
CA ARG A 82 2.56 -16.82 -0.06
C ARG A 82 3.40 -17.94 0.54
N LEU A 83 3.39 -19.11 -0.10
CA LEU A 83 4.12 -20.29 0.37
C LEU A 83 5.63 -20.11 0.25
N LEU A 84 6.13 -19.55 -0.86
CA LEU A 84 7.53 -19.26 -1.04
C LEU A 84 8.04 -18.30 0.04
N ARG A 85 7.37 -17.17 0.25
CA ARG A 85 7.73 -16.20 1.29
C ARG A 85 7.68 -16.79 2.71
N LYS A 86 6.72 -17.71 2.96
CA LYS A 86 6.67 -18.43 4.24
C LYS A 86 7.88 -19.33 4.42
N ARG A 87 8.28 -20.07 3.38
CA ARG A 87 9.41 -20.98 3.39
C ARG A 87 10.74 -20.23 3.61
N GLU A 88 10.89 -19.08 2.97
CA GLU A 88 12.08 -18.22 3.04
C GLU A 88 12.09 -17.30 4.29
N GLY A 89 11.11 -17.38 5.19
CA GLY A 89 11.06 -16.54 6.39
C GLY A 89 10.75 -15.06 6.14
N LEU A 90 10.29 -14.69 4.94
CA LEU A 90 10.01 -13.32 4.50
C LEU A 90 8.62 -12.82 4.92
N GLN A 91 8.05 -13.36 5.99
CA GLN A 91 6.74 -12.93 6.47
C GLN A 91 6.84 -11.63 7.24
N VAL A 92 5.92 -10.70 6.94
CA VAL A 92 5.78 -9.48 7.74
C VAL A 92 5.10 -9.83 9.06
N PRO A 93 5.64 -9.41 10.22
CA PRO A 93 5.01 -9.62 11.51
C PRO A 93 3.56 -9.09 11.51
N GLN A 94 2.62 -9.90 11.95
CA GLN A 94 1.24 -9.48 12.05
C GLN A 94 1.06 -8.60 13.30
N LYS A 95 0.49 -7.42 13.11
CA LYS A 95 0.01 -6.61 14.24
C LYS A 95 -1.12 -7.37 14.93
N ALA A 96 -1.12 -7.42 16.27
CA ALA A 96 -2.22 -7.99 17.03
C ALA A 96 -3.56 -7.37 16.57
N PRO A 97 -4.63 -8.17 16.40
CA PRO A 97 -5.91 -7.65 15.96
C PRO A 97 -6.41 -6.63 16.99
N LYS A 98 -6.64 -5.40 16.57
CA LYS A 98 -7.29 -4.40 17.41
C LYS A 98 -8.70 -4.91 17.75
N ARG A 99 -9.08 -4.90 19.02
CA ARG A 99 -10.48 -5.18 19.42
C ARG A 99 -11.41 -4.30 18.60
N ARG A 100 -12.27 -4.91 17.79
CA ARG A 100 -13.31 -4.18 17.05
C ARG A 100 -14.19 -3.45 18.06
N ARG A 101 -14.17 -2.13 18.05
CA ARG A 101 -15.23 -1.35 18.70
C ARG A 101 -16.53 -1.64 17.94
N ARG A 102 -17.49 -2.26 18.62
CA ARG A 102 -18.85 -2.43 18.09
C ARG A 102 -19.57 -1.07 18.27
N GLY A 103 -19.56 -0.27 17.22
CA GLY A 103 -20.37 0.93 17.11
C GLY A 103 -21.06 0.88 15.77
N THR A 104 -22.38 1.03 15.74
CA THR A 104 -23.16 1.21 14.52
C THR A 104 -23.01 2.66 14.09
N SER A 105 -22.10 2.93 13.13
CA SER A 105 -22.12 4.22 12.44
C SER A 105 -23.24 4.16 11.39
N THR A 106 -24.28 4.96 11.60
CA THR A 106 -25.41 5.11 10.67
C THR A 106 -25.16 6.17 9.60
N LYS A 107 -24.05 6.91 9.66
CA LYS A 107 -23.68 7.89 8.62
C LYS A 107 -22.78 7.24 7.57
N GLU A 108 -23.28 7.15 6.35
CA GLU A 108 -22.47 6.72 5.22
C GLU A 108 -21.36 7.73 4.94
N ALA A 109 -20.11 7.21 4.87
CA ALA A 109 -18.99 8.00 4.36
C ALA A 109 -19.26 8.25 2.86
N GLN A 110 -19.43 9.50 2.48
CA GLN A 110 -19.63 9.88 1.08
C GLN A 110 -18.38 9.49 0.29
N LYS A 111 -18.54 8.51 -0.60
CA LYS A 111 -17.43 8.03 -1.45
C LYS A 111 -17.12 9.05 -2.52
N ALA A 112 -15.85 9.30 -2.76
CA ALA A 112 -15.42 10.03 -3.95
C ALA A 112 -15.74 9.18 -5.20
N LEU A 113 -16.43 9.76 -6.19
CA LEU A 113 -16.97 9.05 -7.35
C LEU A 113 -16.03 9.11 -8.56
N TYR A 114 -15.25 10.16 -8.69
CA TYR A 114 -14.34 10.42 -9.81
C TYR A 114 -13.08 11.16 -9.31
N PRO A 115 -11.98 11.16 -10.06
CA PRO A 115 -10.78 11.93 -9.74
C PRO A 115 -11.12 13.40 -9.51
N ASN A 116 -10.47 14.03 -8.52
CA ASN A 116 -10.76 15.40 -8.08
C ASN A 116 -12.19 15.65 -7.53
N HIS A 117 -12.98 14.59 -7.25
CA HIS A 117 -14.24 14.79 -6.54
C HIS A 117 -14.02 15.26 -5.12
N ALA A 118 -13.09 14.62 -4.41
CA ALA A 118 -12.82 14.95 -3.02
C ALA A 118 -11.32 14.84 -2.72
N TRP A 119 -10.73 15.92 -2.25
CA TRP A 119 -9.42 15.88 -1.63
C TRP A 119 -9.56 15.81 -0.12
N SER A 120 -8.65 15.12 0.52
CA SER A 120 -8.52 15.20 1.98
C SER A 120 -7.09 15.54 2.35
N TYR A 121 -6.94 16.37 3.40
CA TYR A 121 -5.64 16.73 3.91
C TYR A 121 -5.58 16.58 5.44
N ASP A 122 -4.36 16.39 5.95
CA ASP A 122 -4.09 16.19 7.36
C ASP A 122 -2.65 16.52 7.70
N PHE A 123 -2.34 16.69 9.00
CA PHE A 123 -1.00 16.90 9.49
C PHE A 123 -0.42 15.64 10.15
N VAL A 124 0.80 15.35 9.79
CA VAL A 124 1.62 14.32 10.45
C VAL A 124 2.83 14.98 11.09
N SER A 125 3.16 14.60 12.32
CA SER A 125 4.33 15.12 13.03
C SER A 125 5.40 14.06 13.17
N ASP A 126 6.66 14.49 13.08
CA ASP A 126 7.86 13.72 13.37
C ASP A 126 8.94 14.66 13.93
N GLN A 127 10.17 14.21 14.01
CA GLN A 127 11.30 15.00 14.51
C GLN A 127 12.58 14.71 13.73
N THR A 128 13.49 15.68 13.72
CA THR A 128 14.87 15.48 13.26
C THR A 128 15.71 14.83 14.35
N GLU A 129 16.92 14.35 13.98
CA GLU A 129 17.90 13.74 14.89
C GLU A 129 18.19 14.58 16.14
N ASP A 130 18.17 15.90 15.99
CA ASP A 130 18.34 16.87 17.08
C ASP A 130 17.09 17.09 17.94
N GLY A 131 16.04 16.29 17.74
CA GLY A 131 14.79 16.33 18.51
C GLY A 131 13.84 17.48 18.13
N ARG A 132 14.19 18.32 17.15
CA ARG A 132 13.28 19.39 16.71
C ARG A 132 12.14 18.85 15.86
N THR A 133 10.95 19.41 16.08
CA THR A 133 9.74 19.01 15.39
C THR A 133 9.85 19.18 13.87
N LEU A 134 9.32 18.19 13.15
CA LEU A 134 8.96 18.25 11.74
C LEU A 134 7.44 18.08 11.61
N ARG A 135 6.82 18.92 10.80
CA ARG A 135 5.40 18.79 10.41
C ARG A 135 5.30 18.53 8.93
N PHE A 136 4.37 17.65 8.58
CA PHE A 136 4.05 17.29 7.21
C PHE A 136 2.57 17.57 6.97
N LEU A 137 2.26 18.36 5.96
CA LEU A 137 0.89 18.50 5.45
C LEU A 137 0.73 17.50 4.29
N THR A 138 -0.14 16.53 4.45
CA THR A 138 -0.44 15.53 3.43
C THR A 138 -1.74 15.88 2.72
N VAL A 139 -1.77 15.81 1.40
CA VAL A 139 -2.98 16.01 0.59
C VAL A 139 -3.15 14.82 -0.34
N ILE A 140 -4.34 14.21 -0.35
CA ILE A 140 -4.65 13.05 -1.18
C ILE A 140 -5.95 13.24 -1.96
N ASP A 141 -6.04 12.63 -3.14
CA ASP A 141 -7.30 12.41 -3.84
C ASP A 141 -7.96 11.11 -3.34
N GLU A 142 -9.16 11.22 -2.80
CA GLU A 142 -9.86 10.08 -2.21
C GLU A 142 -10.35 9.06 -3.23
N CYS A 143 -10.56 9.43 -4.49
CA CYS A 143 -10.98 8.50 -5.54
C CYS A 143 -9.82 7.64 -6.01
N THR A 144 -8.75 8.28 -6.45
CA THR A 144 -7.58 7.63 -7.04
C THR A 144 -6.58 7.10 -6.01
N ARG A 145 -6.69 7.52 -4.76
CA ARG A 145 -5.71 7.28 -3.69
C ARG A 145 -4.34 7.92 -3.95
N ARG A 146 -4.21 8.79 -4.96
CA ARG A 146 -2.97 9.51 -5.23
C ARG A 146 -2.66 10.44 -4.06
N GLY A 147 -1.44 10.36 -3.56
CA GLY A 147 -0.89 11.44 -2.75
C GLY A 147 -0.57 12.61 -3.67
N LEU A 148 -1.30 13.69 -3.54
CA LEU A 148 -1.13 14.86 -4.41
C LEU A 148 0.07 15.68 -3.97
N TRP A 149 0.28 15.81 -2.65
CA TRP A 149 1.36 16.60 -2.07
C TRP A 149 1.70 16.17 -0.65
N ILE A 150 2.96 16.34 -0.28
CA ILE A 150 3.41 16.32 1.12
C ILE A 150 4.35 17.50 1.34
N GLU A 151 3.87 18.54 2.00
CA GLU A 151 4.70 19.68 2.42
C GLU A 151 5.41 19.35 3.73
N CYS A 152 6.70 19.68 3.83
CA CYS A 152 7.51 19.44 5.02
C CYS A 152 8.14 20.74 5.52
N ALA A 153 7.89 21.09 6.79
CA ALA A 153 8.51 22.25 7.44
C ALA A 153 8.58 22.07 8.97
N ARG A 154 9.29 22.96 9.66
CA ARG A 154 9.30 23.04 11.14
C ARG A 154 7.94 23.47 11.68
N HIS A 155 7.34 24.45 11.01
CA HIS A 155 6.03 25.00 11.31
C HIS A 155 5.23 25.10 10.02
N LEU A 156 3.96 24.73 10.09
CA LEU A 156 3.01 24.87 8.99
C LEU A 156 1.80 25.62 9.51
N THR A 157 1.44 26.68 8.84
CA THR A 157 0.34 27.58 9.19
C THR A 157 -0.80 27.45 8.19
N SER A 158 -1.93 28.11 8.45
CA SER A 158 -3.04 28.20 7.50
C SER A 158 -2.64 28.87 6.17
N HIS A 159 -1.63 29.75 6.17
CA HIS A 159 -1.08 30.33 4.94
C HIS A 159 -0.39 29.27 4.08
N ASP A 160 0.34 28.34 4.71
CA ASP A 160 1.01 27.25 4.00
C ASP A 160 -0.01 26.28 3.42
N VAL A 161 -1.11 26.01 4.15
CA VAL A 161 -2.21 25.20 3.65
C VAL A 161 -2.82 25.82 2.39
N VAL A 162 -3.16 27.12 2.44
CA VAL A 162 -3.73 27.82 1.27
C VAL A 162 -2.75 27.79 0.10
N ARG A 163 -1.46 28.11 0.31
CA ARG A 163 -0.43 28.05 -0.72
C ARG A 163 -0.33 26.68 -1.39
N VAL A 164 -0.32 25.61 -0.60
CA VAL A 164 -0.26 24.23 -1.13
C VAL A 164 -1.53 23.89 -1.92
N LEU A 165 -2.71 24.23 -1.40
CA LEU A 165 -3.97 24.00 -2.10
C LEU A 165 -4.06 24.81 -3.40
N GLU A 166 -3.56 26.06 -3.43
CA GLU A 166 -3.47 26.88 -4.64
C GLU A 166 -2.64 26.20 -5.73
N GLN A 167 -1.42 25.78 -5.39
CA GLN A 167 -0.53 25.05 -6.29
C GLN A 167 -1.20 23.77 -6.84
N LEU A 168 -1.89 23.03 -5.98
CA LEU A 168 -2.58 21.82 -6.40
C LEU A 168 -3.77 22.09 -7.32
N VAL A 169 -4.51 23.17 -7.07
CA VAL A 169 -5.62 23.59 -7.96
C VAL A 169 -5.09 24.01 -9.33
N GLU A 170 -3.93 24.67 -9.40
CA GLU A 170 -3.28 25.00 -10.67
C GLU A 170 -2.82 23.77 -11.44
N LEU A 171 -2.29 22.75 -10.74
CA LEU A 171 -1.76 21.53 -11.35
C LEU A 171 -2.84 20.52 -11.75
N HIS A 172 -3.89 20.38 -10.97
CA HIS A 172 -4.86 19.29 -11.09
C HIS A 172 -6.30 19.76 -11.35
N GLY A 173 -6.54 21.07 -11.36
CA GLY A 173 -7.89 21.63 -11.34
C GLY A 173 -8.51 21.65 -9.95
N ALA A 174 -9.58 22.42 -9.78
CA ALA A 174 -10.26 22.54 -8.50
C ALA A 174 -11.02 21.25 -8.16
N PRO A 175 -10.90 20.72 -6.91
CA PRO A 175 -11.73 19.60 -6.47
C PRO A 175 -13.16 20.04 -6.21
N GLY A 176 -14.10 19.09 -6.25
CA GLY A 176 -15.50 19.38 -5.86
C GLY A 176 -15.63 19.71 -4.37
N LEU A 177 -14.82 19.06 -3.52
CA LEU A 177 -14.78 19.35 -2.09
C LEU A 177 -13.41 19.02 -1.47
N VAL A 178 -13.12 19.70 -0.37
CA VAL A 178 -11.94 19.43 0.47
C VAL A 178 -12.40 19.01 1.86
N LYS A 179 -11.84 17.91 2.36
CA LYS A 179 -12.09 17.37 3.70
C LYS A 179 -10.89 17.58 4.61
N SER A 180 -11.13 17.94 5.86
CA SER A 180 -10.09 18.08 6.88
C SER A 180 -10.61 17.77 8.28
N GLU A 181 -9.71 17.54 9.22
CA GLU A 181 -10.03 17.48 10.64
C GLU A 181 -10.35 18.89 11.19
N ASN A 182 -10.86 18.93 12.44
CA ASN A 182 -11.20 20.18 13.13
C ASN A 182 -10.00 20.79 13.91
N GLY A 183 -8.78 20.67 13.38
CA GLY A 183 -7.64 21.35 13.97
C GLY A 183 -7.70 22.88 13.76
N PRO A 184 -7.09 23.68 14.65
CA PRO A 184 -7.13 25.15 14.56
C PRO A 184 -6.57 25.68 13.22
N GLU A 185 -5.62 24.98 12.62
CA GLU A 185 -5.05 25.32 11.31
C GLU A 185 -6.02 25.03 10.15
N PHE A 186 -6.97 24.09 10.34
CA PHE A 186 -7.95 23.65 9.33
C PHE A 186 -9.22 24.51 9.37
N VAL A 187 -9.64 24.89 10.58
CA VAL A 187 -10.79 25.77 10.81
C VAL A 187 -10.41 27.25 10.67
N ALA A 188 -9.11 27.52 10.38
CA ALA A 188 -8.66 28.87 10.20
C ALA A 188 -9.52 29.60 9.15
N LYS A 189 -10.11 30.72 9.56
CA LYS A 189 -10.97 31.57 8.74
C LYS A 189 -10.41 31.80 7.32
N LYS A 190 -9.10 31.94 7.23
CA LYS A 190 -8.41 32.14 5.97
C LYS A 190 -8.54 30.95 4.99
N VAL A 191 -8.50 29.72 5.46
CA VAL A 191 -8.69 28.53 4.60
C VAL A 191 -10.13 28.46 4.12
N GLN A 192 -11.09 28.75 5.01
CA GLN A 192 -12.52 28.76 4.66
C GLN A 192 -12.82 29.85 3.63
N GLU A 193 -12.36 31.09 3.86
CA GLU A 193 -12.53 32.22 2.94
C GLU A 193 -11.94 31.90 1.56
N TRP A 194 -10.78 31.24 1.53
CA TRP A 194 -10.16 30.84 0.27
C TRP A 194 -10.98 29.74 -0.45
N LEU A 195 -11.47 28.72 0.26
CA LEU A 195 -12.32 27.66 -0.32
C LEU A 195 -13.63 28.24 -0.86
N GLU A 196 -14.27 29.17 -0.14
CA GLU A 196 -15.46 29.89 -0.58
C GLU A 196 -15.18 30.71 -1.83
N TRP A 197 -14.06 31.46 -1.86
CA TRP A 197 -13.67 32.25 -3.03
C TRP A 197 -13.45 31.38 -4.28
N LYS A 198 -12.84 30.19 -4.10
CA LYS A 198 -12.61 29.22 -5.19
C LYS A 198 -13.87 28.39 -5.52
N GLN A 199 -14.98 28.57 -4.81
CA GLN A 199 -16.20 27.77 -4.92
C GLN A 199 -15.98 26.27 -4.70
N ILE A 200 -15.01 25.90 -3.84
CA ILE A 200 -14.71 24.54 -3.44
C ILE A 200 -15.49 24.21 -2.19
N GLY A 201 -16.22 23.10 -2.19
CA GLY A 201 -16.93 22.62 -1.00
C GLY A 201 -15.97 22.33 0.14
N ALA A 202 -16.30 22.75 1.37
CA ALA A 202 -15.54 22.41 2.57
C ALA A 202 -16.34 21.42 3.42
N ARG A 203 -15.68 20.36 3.91
CA ARG A 203 -16.28 19.42 4.84
C ARG A 203 -15.35 19.15 6.00
N PHE A 204 -15.76 19.58 7.18
CA PHE A 204 -15.07 19.29 8.42
C PHE A 204 -15.59 17.97 9.00
N ILE A 205 -14.67 17.17 9.53
CA ILE A 205 -14.98 15.88 10.14
C ILE A 205 -15.62 16.13 11.50
N ASP A 206 -16.74 15.48 11.78
CA ASP A 206 -17.42 15.62 13.09
C ASP A 206 -16.47 15.16 14.20
N PRO A 207 -16.39 15.88 15.36
CA PRO A 207 -15.61 15.46 16.51
C PRO A 207 -15.94 14.02 16.91
N GLY A 208 -14.91 13.17 17.07
CA GLY A 208 -15.10 11.75 17.42
C GLY A 208 -15.52 10.86 16.26
N SER A 209 -15.47 11.33 15.01
CA SER A 209 -15.84 10.58 13.80
C SER A 209 -14.66 10.28 12.86
N PRO A 210 -13.58 9.61 13.35
CA PRO A 210 -12.38 9.36 12.54
C PRO A 210 -12.65 8.59 11.24
N TRP A 211 -13.73 7.78 11.20
CA TRP A 211 -14.10 7.05 9.97
C TRP A 211 -14.42 7.94 8.77
N GLN A 212 -14.70 9.23 8.98
CA GLN A 212 -14.96 10.20 7.92
C GLN A 212 -13.67 10.60 7.17
N ASN A 213 -12.49 10.45 7.81
CA ASN A 213 -11.16 10.68 7.22
C ASN A 213 -10.36 9.39 6.98
N GLY A 214 -11.02 8.25 6.90
CA GLY A 214 -10.36 6.95 6.82
C GLY A 214 -9.38 6.80 5.67
N HIS A 215 -9.51 7.60 4.60
CA HIS A 215 -8.58 7.59 3.47
C HIS A 215 -7.25 8.25 3.83
N ASN A 216 -7.31 9.41 4.47
CA ASN A 216 -6.11 10.13 4.90
C ASN A 216 -5.43 9.42 6.07
N GLU A 217 -6.19 8.90 7.06
CA GLU A 217 -5.63 8.06 8.12
C GLU A 217 -4.88 6.85 7.57
N SER A 218 -5.46 6.19 6.56
CA SER A 218 -4.82 5.06 5.87
C SER A 218 -3.54 5.49 5.15
N PHE A 219 -3.56 6.63 4.44
CA PHE A 219 -2.40 7.20 3.78
C PHE A 219 -1.30 7.54 4.79
N ASN A 220 -1.64 8.27 5.85
CA ASN A 220 -0.72 8.68 6.91
C ASN A 220 -0.10 7.48 7.65
N SER A 221 -0.88 6.40 7.86
CA SER A 221 -0.35 5.16 8.41
C SER A 221 0.68 4.51 7.49
N VAL A 222 0.44 4.54 6.17
CA VAL A 222 1.37 4.03 5.17
C VAL A 222 2.59 4.91 5.04
N PHE A 223 2.43 6.23 5.08
CA PHE A 223 3.52 7.22 5.07
C PHE A 223 4.42 7.03 6.29
N ARG A 224 3.85 6.89 7.47
CA ARG A 224 4.61 6.62 8.69
C ARG A 224 5.36 5.28 8.62
N ASP A 225 4.69 4.20 8.27
CA ASP A 225 5.30 2.86 8.20
C ASP A 225 6.30 2.71 7.03
N GLY A 226 6.07 3.39 5.90
CA GLY A 226 6.87 3.23 4.67
C GLY A 226 7.99 4.26 4.51
N CYS A 227 7.87 5.42 5.14
CA CYS A 227 8.83 6.52 5.05
C CYS A 227 9.35 6.94 6.43
N LEU A 228 8.53 7.56 7.26
CA LEU A 228 9.00 8.22 8.49
C LEU A 228 9.71 7.27 9.45
N ASN A 229 9.19 6.07 9.67
CA ASN A 229 9.81 5.07 10.56
C ASN A 229 11.06 4.38 9.97
N ARG A 230 11.46 4.72 8.74
CA ARG A 230 12.64 4.15 8.08
C ARG A 230 13.84 5.08 8.10
N TRP A 231 13.63 6.35 8.36
CA TRP A 231 14.66 7.37 8.24
C TRP A 231 14.75 8.20 9.51
N LEU A 232 15.97 8.57 9.85
CA LEU A 232 16.26 9.65 10.79
C LEU A 232 16.68 10.87 9.96
N PHE A 233 15.95 11.96 10.09
CA PHE A 233 16.16 13.14 9.28
C PHE A 233 17.15 14.09 9.97
N SER A 234 18.23 14.44 9.29
CA SER A 234 19.19 15.44 9.79
C SER A 234 18.66 16.89 9.65
N SER A 235 17.79 17.12 8.66
CA SER A 235 17.26 18.45 8.36
C SER A 235 15.89 18.39 7.65
N PRO A 236 15.11 19.51 7.65
CA PRO A 236 13.90 19.61 6.87
C PRO A 236 14.12 19.46 5.35
N LEU A 237 15.28 19.87 4.85
CA LEU A 237 15.61 19.75 3.42
C LEU A 237 15.82 18.28 3.03
N GLU A 238 16.54 17.52 3.84
CA GLU A 238 16.70 16.08 3.64
C GLU A 238 15.36 15.35 3.74
N ALA A 239 14.56 15.65 4.77
CA ALA A 239 13.24 15.09 4.94
C ALA A 239 12.36 15.32 3.70
N ARG A 240 12.37 16.54 3.13
CA ARG A 240 11.63 16.88 1.92
C ARG A 240 12.03 15.99 0.74
N ARG A 241 13.32 15.84 0.47
CA ARG A 241 13.83 15.00 -0.63
C ARG A 241 13.42 13.54 -0.49
N ILE A 242 13.56 12.99 0.71
CA ILE A 242 13.18 11.59 0.99
C ILE A 242 11.67 11.39 0.83
N VAL A 243 10.88 12.33 1.33
CA VAL A 243 9.41 12.30 1.25
C VAL A 243 8.92 12.45 -0.19
N GLU A 244 9.54 13.30 -1.00
CA GLU A 244 9.22 13.45 -2.43
C GLU A 244 9.49 12.14 -3.19
N ALA A 245 10.65 11.51 -2.96
CA ALA A 245 10.97 10.21 -3.57
C ALA A 245 10.00 9.11 -3.12
N TRP A 246 9.63 9.09 -1.84
CA TRP A 246 8.64 8.15 -1.31
C TRP A 246 7.24 8.38 -1.89
N LEU A 247 6.82 9.65 -2.06
CA LEU A 247 5.52 9.99 -2.63
C LEU A 247 5.42 9.54 -4.10
N TRP A 248 6.52 9.70 -4.85
CA TRP A 248 6.62 9.18 -6.21
C TRP A 248 6.46 7.65 -6.22
N GLU A 249 7.24 6.92 -5.40
CA GLU A 249 7.12 5.45 -5.27
C GLU A 249 5.70 5.02 -4.85
N TYR A 250 5.09 5.76 -3.92
CA TYR A 250 3.73 5.50 -3.49
C TYR A 250 2.72 5.60 -4.62
N ASN A 251 2.84 6.61 -5.48
CA ASN A 251 1.92 6.85 -6.58
C ASN A 251 2.16 5.92 -7.77
N GLU A 252 3.43 5.70 -8.14
CA GLU A 252 3.78 4.97 -9.37
C GLU A 252 3.89 3.47 -9.17
N GLU A 253 4.29 3.04 -7.98
CA GLU A 253 4.71 1.65 -7.80
C GLU A 253 3.91 0.88 -6.77
N ARG A 254 3.29 1.55 -5.80
CA ARG A 254 2.65 0.85 -4.69
C ARG A 254 1.29 0.26 -5.08
N PRO A 255 1.10 -1.09 -5.01
CA PRO A 255 -0.20 -1.69 -5.27
C PRO A 255 -1.22 -1.37 -4.18
N HIS A 256 -2.43 -0.97 -4.58
CA HIS A 256 -3.55 -0.69 -3.69
C HIS A 256 -4.68 -1.70 -3.84
N GLY A 257 -5.04 -2.39 -2.76
CA GLY A 257 -6.12 -3.38 -2.78
C GLY A 257 -7.48 -2.79 -3.15
N SER A 258 -7.76 -1.53 -2.77
CA SER A 258 -8.99 -0.82 -3.15
C SER A 258 -9.03 -0.41 -4.63
N LEU A 259 -7.90 -0.42 -5.32
CA LEU A 259 -7.75 -0.12 -6.74
C LEU A 259 -7.50 -1.39 -7.58
N GLY A 260 -7.88 -2.56 -7.05
CA GLY A 260 -7.67 -3.84 -7.74
C GLY A 260 -6.20 -4.27 -7.87
N GLY A 261 -5.32 -3.76 -7.00
CA GLY A 261 -3.88 -4.04 -7.02
C GLY A 261 -3.08 -3.10 -7.92
N LEU A 262 -3.72 -2.10 -8.52
CA LEU A 262 -3.04 -1.08 -9.32
C LEU A 262 -2.36 -0.04 -8.42
N ALA A 263 -1.31 0.60 -8.95
CA ALA A 263 -0.77 1.81 -8.37
C ALA A 263 -1.73 3.00 -8.61
N PRO A 264 -1.72 4.03 -7.74
CA PRO A 264 -2.61 5.20 -7.89
C PRO A 264 -2.53 5.89 -9.25
N SER A 265 -1.32 6.12 -9.78
CA SER A 265 -1.13 6.75 -11.11
C SER A 265 -1.66 5.88 -12.24
N THR A 266 -1.37 4.57 -12.22
CA THR A 266 -1.90 3.63 -13.23
C THR A 266 -3.44 3.55 -13.18
N PHE A 267 -4.03 3.67 -11.99
CA PHE A 267 -5.48 3.71 -11.86
C PHE A 267 -6.06 5.00 -12.46
N PHE A 268 -5.42 6.14 -12.22
CA PHE A 268 -5.82 7.43 -12.75
C PHE A 268 -5.73 7.46 -14.29
N GLU A 269 -4.62 7.02 -14.87
CA GLU A 269 -4.42 6.92 -16.33
C GLU A 269 -5.52 6.09 -17.00
N ARG A 270 -5.81 4.92 -16.44
CA ARG A 270 -6.91 4.07 -16.96
C ARG A 270 -8.30 4.68 -16.81
N TRP A 271 -8.48 5.55 -15.83
CA TRP A 271 -9.72 6.30 -15.69
C TRP A 271 -9.85 7.34 -16.80
N GLU A 272 -8.78 8.08 -17.10
CA GLU A 272 -8.77 9.08 -18.16
C GLU A 272 -8.99 8.44 -19.54
N GLU A 273 -8.27 7.36 -19.86
CA GLU A 273 -8.48 6.59 -21.08
C GLU A 273 -9.94 6.16 -21.29
N LYS A 274 -10.61 5.70 -20.23
CA LYS A 274 -12.01 5.31 -20.29
C LYS A 274 -12.96 6.50 -20.49
N LYS A 275 -12.62 7.66 -19.93
CA LYS A 275 -13.39 8.87 -20.06
C LYS A 275 -13.30 9.44 -21.49
N GLU A 276 -12.12 9.34 -22.12
CA GLU A 276 -11.90 9.75 -23.51
C GLU A 276 -12.59 8.81 -24.51
N ALA A 277 -12.75 7.53 -24.14
CA ALA A 277 -13.37 6.51 -24.97
C ALA A 277 -14.91 6.46 -24.86
N ALA A 278 -15.51 7.20 -23.93
CA ALA A 278 -16.96 7.24 -23.65
C ALA A 278 -17.62 8.50 -24.20
#